data_5fcf789489b9020ee174fdab536ffd6d
#
_entry.id   5fcf789489b9020ee174fdab536ffd6d
#
_cell.length_a   1.000
_cell.length_b   1.000
_cell.length_c   1.000
_cell.angle_alpha   90.00
_cell.angle_beta   90.00
_cell.angle_gamma   90.00
#
_symmetry.space_group_name_H-M   'P 1'
#
loop_
_entity.id
_entity.type
_entity.pdbx_description
1 polymer ?
#
loop_
_entity_poly.entity_id
_entity_poly.type
_entity_poly.pdbx_seq_one_letter_code
_entity_poly.pdbx_strand_id
1 'polypeptide(L)'
;EIEKHEINRDSMNLIDENLKNNLHESYSIREMAGGGSLGNSMFGITSFGGNGSFIGKIKNDEIGVYLQKDMIREGLKFPLGFTSPDISTGCCTIFVEEDGTRTMCTFLGAGTLIGPEDIKEDDIKNHKIAYLEGYLWDNENAKKAMKKMVDICKADNQKIAFTLSDLFCVDRHRDSFKELITENVDILFANEDEIKAMAQTESFEEGL
;
A
#
# COMPACT_ATOMS: atom_id res chain seq x y z
N GLU A 1 -27.42 0.66 -7.55
CA GLU A 1 -26.92 0.34 -6.19
C GLU A 1 -25.66 1.15 -5.84
N ILE A 2 -24.69 1.31 -6.74
CA ILE A 2 -23.53 2.20 -6.55
C ILE A 2 -24.00 3.62 -6.18
N GLU A 3 -25.03 4.12 -6.86
CA GLU A 3 -25.62 5.44 -6.58
C GLU A 3 -26.26 5.58 -5.19
N LYS A 4 -26.73 4.48 -4.58
CA LYS A 4 -27.34 4.51 -3.23
C LYS A 4 -26.31 4.76 -2.12
N HIS A 5 -25.05 4.49 -2.38
CA HIS A 5 -23.97 4.56 -1.39
C HIS A 5 -23.02 5.71 -1.64
N GLU A 6 -23.40 6.70 -2.48
CA GLU A 6 -22.56 7.85 -2.84
C GLU A 6 -21.17 7.45 -3.41
N ILE A 7 -21.11 6.29 -4.05
CA ILE A 7 -19.90 5.78 -4.68
C ILE A 7 -19.71 6.46 -6.04
N ASN A 8 -18.60 7.12 -6.21
CA ASN A 8 -18.25 7.76 -7.49
C ASN A 8 -17.80 6.68 -8.48
N ARG A 9 -18.46 6.66 -9.65
CA ARG A 9 -18.14 5.77 -10.75
C ARG A 9 -16.77 6.11 -11.33
N ASP A 10 -16.07 5.13 -11.90
CA ASP A 10 -14.76 5.26 -12.56
C ASP A 10 -13.68 5.89 -11.66
N SER A 11 -13.74 5.59 -10.38
CA SER A 11 -12.82 6.16 -9.40
C SER A 11 -12.55 5.20 -8.24
N MET A 12 -11.56 5.56 -7.44
CA MET A 12 -11.31 4.92 -6.15
C MET A 12 -12.11 5.63 -5.05
N ASN A 13 -12.89 4.85 -4.33
CA ASN A 13 -13.70 5.31 -3.20
C ASN A 13 -13.22 4.62 -1.92
N LEU A 14 -12.87 5.39 -0.90
CA LEU A 14 -12.64 4.85 0.43
C LEU A 14 -13.97 4.53 1.11
N ILE A 15 -14.10 3.31 1.62
CA ILE A 15 -15.31 2.83 2.28
C ILE A 15 -15.00 2.31 3.68
N ASP A 16 -16.00 2.31 4.54
CA ASP A 16 -15.91 1.69 5.86
C ASP A 16 -16.20 0.18 5.83
N GLU A 17 -16.02 -0.48 6.99
CA GLU A 17 -16.23 -1.92 7.12
C GLU A 17 -17.70 -2.32 6.94
N ASN A 18 -18.64 -1.46 7.34
CA ASN A 18 -20.08 -1.73 7.18
C ASN A 18 -20.46 -1.76 5.69
N LEU A 19 -20.02 -0.77 4.93
CA LEU A 19 -20.28 -0.73 3.50
C LEU A 19 -19.59 -1.89 2.77
N LYS A 20 -18.34 -2.21 3.14
CA LYS A 20 -17.64 -3.41 2.63
C LYS A 20 -18.48 -4.67 2.85
N ASN A 21 -18.99 -4.89 4.07
CA ASN A 21 -19.79 -6.05 4.38
C ASN A 21 -21.10 -6.09 3.57
N ASN A 22 -21.79 -4.95 3.48
CA ASN A 22 -23.02 -4.83 2.69
C ASN A 22 -22.79 -5.16 1.20
N LEU A 23 -21.66 -4.71 0.64
CA LEU A 23 -21.29 -5.03 -0.74
C LEU A 23 -21.04 -6.53 -0.92
N HIS A 24 -20.31 -7.16 0.01
CA HIS A 24 -20.02 -8.60 -0.06
C HIS A 24 -21.26 -9.47 0.17
N GLU A 25 -22.24 -9.02 0.93
CA GLU A 25 -23.53 -9.70 1.08
C GLU A 25 -24.44 -9.54 -0.13
N SER A 26 -24.36 -8.39 -0.82
CA SER A 26 -25.25 -8.05 -1.93
C SER A 26 -24.75 -8.57 -3.28
N TYR A 27 -23.46 -8.82 -3.43
CA TYR A 27 -22.83 -9.21 -4.69
C TYR A 27 -21.99 -10.47 -4.55
N SER A 28 -22.10 -11.35 -5.54
CA SER A 28 -21.21 -12.51 -5.65
C SER A 28 -19.82 -12.06 -6.13
N ILE A 29 -18.79 -12.40 -5.38
CA ILE A 29 -17.40 -12.18 -5.80
C ILE A 29 -17.09 -13.18 -6.91
N ARG A 30 -16.71 -12.67 -8.07
CA ARG A 30 -16.35 -13.48 -9.24
C ARG A 30 -14.93 -14.01 -9.17
N GLU A 31 -14.02 -13.17 -8.70
CA GLU A 31 -12.59 -13.48 -8.63
C GLU A 31 -11.96 -12.74 -7.46
N MET A 32 -10.97 -13.34 -6.84
CA MET A 32 -10.18 -12.75 -5.77
C MET A 32 -8.69 -12.93 -6.09
N ALA A 33 -7.92 -11.87 -5.91
CA ALA A 33 -6.47 -11.87 -6.13
C ALA A 33 -5.77 -11.05 -5.05
N GLY A 34 -4.55 -11.39 -4.74
CA GLY A 34 -3.67 -10.51 -3.95
C GLY A 34 -3.45 -9.20 -4.70
N GLY A 35 -3.34 -8.09 -3.96
CA GLY A 35 -3.25 -6.75 -4.55
C GLY A 35 -2.67 -5.73 -3.58
N GLY A 36 -3.01 -4.48 -3.85
CA GLY A 36 -2.42 -3.32 -3.20
C GLY A 36 -1.17 -2.82 -3.92
N SER A 37 -0.83 -1.55 -3.76
CA SER A 37 0.26 -0.89 -4.47
C SER A 37 1.60 -1.63 -4.33
N LEU A 38 2.07 -1.79 -3.09
CA LEU A 38 3.32 -2.54 -2.82
C LEU A 38 3.16 -4.03 -3.11
N GLY A 39 2.00 -4.63 -2.84
CA GLY A 39 1.73 -6.03 -3.13
C GLY A 39 1.93 -6.35 -4.62
N ASN A 40 1.35 -5.56 -5.50
CA ASN A 40 1.50 -5.71 -6.95
C ASN A 40 2.97 -5.58 -7.41
N SER A 41 3.71 -4.63 -6.82
CA SER A 41 5.13 -4.45 -7.10
C SER A 41 5.94 -5.68 -6.66
N MET A 42 5.63 -6.26 -5.51
CA MET A 42 6.30 -7.45 -4.99
C MET A 42 5.98 -8.69 -5.83
N PHE A 43 4.73 -8.87 -6.27
CA PHE A 43 4.37 -9.94 -7.22
C PHE A 43 5.13 -9.79 -8.55
N GLY A 44 5.29 -8.55 -9.05
CA GLY A 44 6.12 -8.27 -10.22
C GLY A 44 7.58 -8.71 -10.01
N ILE A 45 8.18 -8.35 -8.88
CA ILE A 45 9.58 -8.73 -8.55
C ILE A 45 9.74 -10.26 -8.53
N THR A 46 8.84 -10.99 -7.87
CA THR A 46 8.92 -12.44 -7.80
C THR A 46 8.70 -13.10 -9.17
N SER A 47 7.80 -12.56 -10.00
CA SER A 47 7.57 -13.06 -11.37
C SER A 47 8.80 -12.95 -12.27
N PHE A 48 9.69 -12.00 -12.00
CA PHE A 48 11.00 -11.86 -12.65
C PHE A 48 12.13 -12.67 -11.97
N GLY A 49 11.79 -13.52 -10.99
CA GLY A 49 12.76 -14.36 -10.29
C GLY A 49 13.47 -13.64 -9.12
N GLY A 50 13.00 -12.48 -8.73
CA GLY A 50 13.50 -11.77 -7.54
C GLY A 50 12.98 -12.40 -6.24
N ASN A 51 13.59 -12.02 -5.12
CA ASN A 51 13.17 -12.42 -3.79
C ASN A 51 12.64 -11.21 -3.03
N GLY A 52 11.55 -11.37 -2.30
CA GLY A 52 10.96 -10.29 -1.55
C GLY A 52 10.28 -10.73 -0.26
N SER A 53 10.10 -9.75 0.64
CA SER A 53 9.28 -9.88 1.84
C SER A 53 8.26 -8.76 1.84
N PHE A 54 7.06 -9.04 2.29
CA PHE A 54 5.99 -8.06 2.43
C PHE A 54 5.62 -7.92 3.90
N ILE A 55 5.77 -6.73 4.45
CA ILE A 55 5.40 -6.40 5.83
C ILE A 55 4.07 -5.68 5.82
N GLY A 56 3.04 -6.28 6.37
CA GLY A 56 1.69 -5.71 6.44
C GLY A 56 0.84 -6.44 7.46
N LYS A 57 -0.20 -5.78 7.97
CA LYS A 57 -1.13 -6.36 8.95
C LYS A 57 -2.37 -6.94 8.28
N ILE A 58 -2.70 -8.15 8.68
CA ILE A 58 -3.94 -8.85 8.28
C ILE A 58 -4.60 -9.50 9.49
N LYS A 59 -5.89 -9.76 9.38
CA LYS A 59 -6.65 -10.56 10.34
C LYS A 59 -6.70 -12.03 9.92
N ASN A 60 -6.92 -12.92 10.86
CA ASN A 60 -7.24 -14.32 10.56
C ASN A 60 -8.72 -14.41 10.12
N ASP A 61 -9.04 -13.83 8.98
CA ASP A 61 -10.32 -13.89 8.28
C ASP A 61 -10.13 -14.49 6.88
N GLU A 62 -11.19 -14.67 6.14
CA GLU A 62 -11.16 -15.30 4.81
C GLU A 62 -10.22 -14.56 3.86
N ILE A 63 -10.29 -13.23 3.82
CA ILE A 63 -9.47 -12.38 2.95
C ILE A 63 -8.00 -12.43 3.37
N GLY A 64 -7.71 -12.36 4.67
CA GLY A 64 -6.34 -12.44 5.19
C GLY A 64 -5.69 -13.80 4.94
N VAL A 65 -6.43 -14.87 5.14
CA VAL A 65 -5.97 -16.24 4.83
C VAL A 65 -5.69 -16.40 3.34
N TYR A 66 -6.57 -15.85 2.48
CA TYR A 66 -6.36 -15.86 1.05
C TYR A 66 -5.10 -15.08 0.67
N LEU A 67 -4.97 -13.84 1.12
CA LEU A 67 -3.81 -12.97 0.83
C LEU A 67 -2.49 -13.62 1.26
N GLN A 68 -2.43 -14.17 2.48
CA GLN A 68 -1.22 -14.83 2.97
C GLN A 68 -0.83 -16.03 2.09
N LYS A 69 -1.80 -16.87 1.74
CA LYS A 69 -1.55 -18.02 0.86
C LYS A 69 -1.11 -17.60 -0.53
N ASP A 70 -1.72 -16.54 -1.07
CA ASP A 70 -1.39 -16.01 -2.39
C ASP A 70 0.04 -15.47 -2.42
N MET A 71 0.43 -14.66 -1.44
CA MET A 71 1.79 -14.14 -1.32
C MET A 71 2.84 -15.26 -1.19
N ILE A 72 2.58 -16.27 -0.35
CA ILE A 72 3.50 -17.41 -0.17
C ILE A 72 3.60 -18.23 -1.45
N ARG A 73 2.48 -18.46 -2.15
CA ARG A 73 2.46 -19.17 -3.44
C ARG A 73 3.32 -18.48 -4.49
N GLU A 74 3.29 -17.15 -4.52
CA GLU A 74 4.09 -16.31 -5.41
C GLU A 74 5.55 -16.12 -4.94
N GLY A 75 5.98 -16.82 -3.90
CA GLY A 75 7.36 -16.82 -3.40
C GLY A 75 7.74 -15.66 -2.49
N LEU A 76 6.77 -14.88 -2.02
CA LEU A 76 7.01 -13.81 -1.06
C LEU A 76 7.08 -14.35 0.37
N LYS A 77 7.96 -13.77 1.17
CA LYS A 77 7.92 -13.92 2.63
C LYS A 77 6.90 -12.96 3.22
N PHE A 78 6.12 -13.46 4.18
CA PHE A 78 5.13 -12.66 4.92
C PHE A 78 5.36 -12.83 6.42
N PRO A 79 6.31 -12.09 7.02
CA PRO A 79 6.83 -12.35 8.37
C PRO A 79 5.82 -12.06 9.50
N LEU A 80 4.89 -11.11 9.32
CA LEU A 80 3.98 -10.74 10.39
C LEU A 80 2.84 -11.75 10.60
N GLY A 81 2.37 -12.41 9.52
CA GLY A 81 1.21 -13.28 9.61
C GLY A 81 -0.06 -12.54 10.07
N PHE A 82 -0.89 -13.20 10.88
CA PHE A 82 -2.16 -12.66 11.36
C PHE A 82 -1.95 -11.86 12.65
N THR A 83 -1.90 -10.54 12.54
CA THR A 83 -1.57 -9.63 13.67
C THR A 83 -2.67 -8.64 14.05
N SER A 84 -3.78 -8.59 13.31
CA SER A 84 -4.93 -7.76 13.67
C SER A 84 -5.98 -8.58 14.42
N PRO A 85 -6.30 -8.26 15.69
CA PRO A 85 -7.34 -8.96 16.42
C PRO A 85 -8.75 -8.49 16.08
N ASP A 86 -8.95 -7.20 15.83
CA ASP A 86 -10.26 -6.55 15.83
C ASP A 86 -10.74 -6.13 14.43
N ILE A 87 -9.88 -5.46 13.64
CA ILE A 87 -10.25 -4.91 12.34
C ILE A 87 -10.00 -5.95 11.25
N SER A 88 -10.97 -6.15 10.35
CA SER A 88 -10.83 -7.11 9.26
C SER A 88 -9.73 -6.71 8.27
N THR A 89 -9.25 -7.70 7.53
CA THR A 89 -8.24 -7.49 6.49
C THR A 89 -8.73 -6.50 5.45
N GLY A 90 -7.85 -5.59 5.03
CA GLY A 90 -8.13 -4.63 3.97
C GLY A 90 -8.39 -5.31 2.63
N CYS A 91 -9.31 -4.76 1.86
CA CYS A 91 -9.62 -5.24 0.52
C CYS A 91 -10.17 -4.12 -0.37
N CYS A 92 -10.06 -4.32 -1.68
CA CYS A 92 -10.68 -3.46 -2.66
C CYS A 92 -11.71 -4.28 -3.46
N THR A 93 -12.99 -3.94 -3.32
CA THR A 93 -14.05 -4.51 -4.16
C THR A 93 -14.12 -3.70 -5.45
N ILE A 94 -13.89 -4.37 -6.58
CA ILE A 94 -13.83 -3.73 -7.88
C ILE A 94 -15.04 -4.14 -8.71
N PHE A 95 -15.86 -3.17 -9.06
CA PHE A 95 -16.93 -3.34 -10.03
C PHE A 95 -16.37 -3.06 -11.41
N VAL A 96 -16.52 -4.03 -12.30
CA VAL A 96 -16.09 -3.90 -13.72
C VAL A 96 -17.35 -3.90 -14.58
N GLU A 97 -17.55 -2.82 -15.32
CA GLU A 97 -18.68 -2.66 -16.21
C GLU A 97 -18.39 -3.25 -17.61
N GLU A 98 -19.43 -3.36 -18.45
CA GLU A 98 -19.29 -3.97 -19.79
C GLU A 98 -18.33 -3.21 -20.71
N ASP A 99 -18.19 -1.91 -20.51
CA ASP A 99 -17.24 -1.05 -21.25
C ASP A 99 -15.81 -1.08 -20.69
N GLY A 100 -15.57 -1.87 -19.63
CA GLY A 100 -14.28 -1.99 -18.95
C GLY A 100 -14.04 -0.93 -17.87
N THR A 101 -14.99 -0.02 -17.64
CA THR A 101 -14.91 0.96 -16.55
C THR A 101 -14.81 0.26 -15.20
N ARG A 102 -13.91 0.76 -14.33
CA ARG A 102 -13.65 0.17 -13.02
C ARG A 102 -13.97 1.14 -11.91
N THR A 103 -14.93 0.77 -11.06
CA THR A 103 -15.22 1.48 -9.81
C THR A 103 -14.65 0.70 -8.65
N MET A 104 -13.74 1.30 -7.90
CA MET A 104 -13.02 0.68 -6.79
C MET A 104 -13.60 1.14 -5.46
N CYS A 105 -13.96 0.20 -4.60
CA CYS A 105 -14.42 0.42 -3.23
C CYS A 105 -13.38 -0.16 -2.26
N THR A 106 -12.54 0.70 -1.71
CA THR A 106 -11.37 0.31 -0.93
C THR A 106 -11.63 0.46 0.57
N PHE A 107 -11.61 -0.65 1.27
CA PHE A 107 -11.54 -0.71 2.72
C PHE A 107 -10.10 -0.98 3.13
N LEU A 108 -9.46 -0.03 3.80
CA LEU A 108 -8.04 -0.12 4.16
C LEU A 108 -7.76 -1.17 5.26
N GLY A 109 -8.70 -1.38 6.15
CA GLY A 109 -8.70 -2.43 7.16
C GLY A 109 -7.46 -2.47 8.06
N ALA A 110 -7.07 -3.68 8.42
CA ALA A 110 -5.98 -3.97 9.34
C ALA A 110 -4.62 -3.38 8.91
N GLY A 111 -4.41 -3.16 7.62
CA GLY A 111 -3.18 -2.56 7.10
C GLY A 111 -2.86 -1.19 7.70
N THR A 112 -3.88 -0.41 8.06
CA THR A 112 -3.71 0.90 8.70
C THR A 112 -3.17 0.84 10.12
N LEU A 113 -3.17 -0.34 10.75
CA LEU A 113 -2.74 -0.55 12.13
C LEU A 113 -1.25 -0.88 12.26
N ILE A 114 -0.49 -0.86 11.16
CA ILE A 114 0.94 -1.11 11.24
C ILE A 114 1.61 -0.07 12.13
N GLY A 115 2.53 -0.54 13.00
CA GLY A 115 3.24 0.31 13.94
C GLY A 115 4.72 -0.06 14.08
N PRO A 116 5.50 0.72 14.85
CA PRO A 116 6.92 0.44 15.04
C PRO A 116 7.21 -0.92 15.66
N GLU A 117 6.28 -1.49 16.43
CA GLU A 117 6.37 -2.82 17.03
C GLU A 117 6.38 -3.95 15.99
N ASP A 118 5.82 -3.70 14.82
CA ASP A 118 5.75 -4.66 13.72
C ASP A 118 7.04 -4.70 12.89
N ILE A 119 7.88 -3.67 13.03
CA ILE A 119 9.14 -3.54 12.29
C ILE A 119 10.27 -4.16 13.10
N LYS A 120 10.72 -5.33 12.65
CA LYS A 120 11.81 -6.09 13.28
C LYS A 120 13.05 -6.04 12.40
N GLU A 121 14.21 -5.79 13.02
CA GLU A 121 15.48 -5.71 12.31
C GLU A 121 15.79 -6.98 11.51
N ASP A 122 15.52 -8.16 12.08
CA ASP A 122 15.79 -9.45 11.44
C ASP A 122 14.99 -9.65 10.14
N ASP A 123 13.81 -9.02 10.03
CA ASP A 123 12.97 -9.07 8.82
C ASP A 123 13.48 -8.13 7.72
N ILE A 124 14.38 -7.17 8.06
CA ILE A 124 14.86 -6.12 7.16
C ILE A 124 16.32 -6.34 6.75
N LYS A 125 17.22 -6.67 7.69
CA LYS A 125 18.67 -6.72 7.48
C LYS A 125 19.17 -7.61 6.33
N ASN A 126 18.39 -8.57 5.90
CA ASN A 126 18.76 -9.48 4.81
C ASN A 126 18.30 -9.02 3.42
N HIS A 127 17.77 -7.79 3.32
CA HIS A 127 17.28 -7.21 2.07
C HIS A 127 18.25 -6.15 1.54
N LYS A 128 18.24 -5.92 0.24
CA LYS A 128 19.07 -4.89 -0.40
C LYS A 128 18.36 -3.54 -0.47
N ILE A 129 17.03 -3.57 -0.57
CA ILE A 129 16.18 -2.41 -0.78
C ILE A 129 14.95 -2.56 0.11
N ALA A 130 14.59 -1.51 0.84
CA ALA A 130 13.27 -1.33 1.45
C ALA A 130 12.42 -0.45 0.54
N TYR A 131 11.18 -0.87 0.27
CA TYR A 131 10.25 -0.10 -0.56
C TYR A 131 9.07 0.36 0.28
N LEU A 132 8.87 1.68 0.35
CA LEU A 132 7.87 2.37 1.16
C LEU A 132 6.84 3.05 0.26
N GLU A 133 5.62 3.23 0.77
CA GLU A 133 4.55 3.93 0.04
C GLU A 133 3.97 5.11 0.83
N GLY A 134 3.60 6.17 0.12
CA GLY A 134 3.03 7.39 0.68
C GLY A 134 1.66 7.19 1.33
N TYR A 135 0.87 6.20 0.90
CA TYR A 135 -0.45 5.90 1.47
C TYR A 135 -0.45 5.65 2.98
N LEU A 136 0.64 5.10 3.52
CA LEU A 136 0.75 4.85 4.96
C LEU A 136 1.07 6.12 5.77
N TRP A 137 1.37 7.24 5.12
CA TRP A 137 1.78 8.48 5.80
C TRP A 137 0.64 9.20 6.51
N ASP A 138 -0.62 8.90 6.19
CA ASP A 138 -1.80 9.46 6.86
C ASP A 138 -1.94 8.98 8.31
N ASN A 139 -1.42 7.81 8.66
CA ASN A 139 -1.47 7.26 10.00
C ASN A 139 -0.15 7.50 10.74
N GLU A 140 -0.20 8.20 11.86
CA GLU A 140 0.99 8.55 12.65
C GLU A 140 1.79 7.32 13.15
N ASN A 141 1.10 6.20 13.45
CA ASN A 141 1.78 4.98 13.85
C ASN A 141 2.49 4.32 12.66
N ALA A 142 1.84 4.25 11.51
CA ALA A 142 2.44 3.74 10.28
C ALA A 142 3.62 4.62 9.84
N LYS A 143 3.51 5.94 9.96
CA LYS A 143 4.61 6.88 9.73
C LYS A 143 5.82 6.61 10.63
N LYS A 144 5.58 6.34 11.92
CA LYS A 144 6.65 5.94 12.85
C LYS A 144 7.27 4.60 12.48
N ALA A 145 6.45 3.63 12.01
CA ALA A 145 6.95 2.34 11.52
C ALA A 145 7.88 2.53 10.31
N MET A 146 7.49 3.35 9.35
CA MET A 146 8.32 3.67 8.18
C MET A 146 9.62 4.39 8.58
N LYS A 147 9.57 5.36 9.49
CA LYS A 147 10.78 6.02 10.00
C LYS A 147 11.73 5.01 10.67
N LYS A 148 11.19 4.10 11.49
CA LYS A 148 12.00 3.02 12.08
C LYS A 148 12.64 2.12 11.01
N MET A 149 11.90 1.78 9.95
CA MET A 149 12.45 1.01 8.83
C MET A 149 13.59 1.76 8.13
N VAL A 150 13.42 3.06 7.89
CA VAL A 150 14.47 3.94 7.34
C VAL A 150 15.73 3.91 8.20
N ASP A 151 15.59 4.05 9.52
CA ASP A 151 16.72 4.04 10.45
C ASP A 151 17.49 2.71 10.40
N ILE A 152 16.78 1.57 10.36
CA ILE A 152 17.38 0.24 10.22
C ILE A 152 18.13 0.12 8.89
N CYS A 153 17.51 0.52 7.79
CA CYS A 153 18.12 0.46 6.46
C CYS A 153 19.39 1.30 6.37
N LYS A 154 19.38 2.51 6.93
CA LYS A 154 20.57 3.38 6.97
C LYS A 154 21.71 2.78 7.78
N ALA A 155 21.41 2.17 8.93
CA ALA A 155 22.41 1.51 9.76
C ALA A 155 23.12 0.35 9.03
N ASP A 156 22.41 -0.35 8.13
CA ASP A 156 22.93 -1.48 7.36
C ASP A 156 23.33 -1.13 5.91
N ASN A 157 23.38 0.17 5.56
CA ASN A 157 23.66 0.66 4.20
C ASN A 157 22.75 0.06 3.10
N GLN A 158 21.50 -0.21 3.44
CA GLN A 158 20.48 -0.67 2.50
C GLN A 158 19.88 0.53 1.73
N LYS A 159 19.43 0.28 0.51
CA LYS A 159 18.76 1.28 -0.29
C LYS A 159 17.30 1.46 0.14
N ILE A 160 16.83 2.69 0.03
CA ILE A 160 15.44 3.05 0.31
C ILE A 160 14.78 3.52 -0.97
N ALA A 161 13.74 2.81 -1.37
CA ALA A 161 12.85 3.18 -2.45
C ALA A 161 11.54 3.73 -1.86
N PHE A 162 10.99 4.78 -2.44
CA PHE A 162 9.74 5.39 -2.00
C PHE A 162 8.86 5.72 -3.20
N THR A 163 7.55 5.48 -3.08
CA THR A 163 6.56 5.99 -4.03
C THR A 163 5.72 7.08 -3.40
N LEU A 164 5.47 8.15 -4.15
CA LEU A 164 4.57 9.25 -3.74
C LEU A 164 3.12 8.78 -3.63
N SER A 165 2.77 7.68 -4.31
CA SER A 165 1.49 6.95 -4.26
C SER A 165 0.34 7.61 -5.03
N ASP A 166 -0.02 8.84 -4.72
CA ASP A 166 -0.97 9.65 -5.48
C ASP A 166 -0.87 11.15 -5.14
N LEU A 167 -1.57 11.98 -5.95
CA LEU A 167 -1.63 13.43 -5.74
C LEU A 167 -2.16 13.84 -4.37
N PHE A 168 -3.16 13.12 -3.84
CA PHE A 168 -3.75 13.45 -2.54
C PHE A 168 -2.74 13.23 -1.40
N CYS A 169 -1.88 12.21 -1.51
CA CYS A 169 -0.79 11.99 -0.57
C CYS A 169 0.24 13.13 -0.66
N VAL A 170 0.62 13.54 -1.86
CA VAL A 170 1.55 14.66 -2.07
C VAL A 170 1.00 15.94 -1.48
N ASP A 171 -0.26 16.28 -1.76
CA ASP A 171 -0.87 17.52 -1.28
C ASP A 171 -0.94 17.60 0.25
N ARG A 172 -1.26 16.48 0.90
CA ARG A 172 -1.35 16.43 2.37
C ARG A 172 0.03 16.40 3.06
N HIS A 173 1.03 15.81 2.43
CA HIS A 173 2.29 15.45 3.10
C HIS A 173 3.55 16.01 2.44
N ARG A 174 3.41 16.96 1.51
CA ARG A 174 4.50 17.50 0.69
C ARG A 174 5.78 17.80 1.46
N ASP A 175 5.70 18.59 2.53
CA ASP A 175 6.88 18.99 3.28
C ASP A 175 7.56 17.77 3.95
N SER A 176 6.78 16.89 4.50
CA SER A 176 7.26 15.65 5.14
C SER A 176 7.84 14.65 4.12
N PHE A 177 7.27 14.59 2.91
CA PHE A 177 7.83 13.81 1.80
C PHE A 177 9.12 14.41 1.31
N LYS A 178 9.20 15.74 1.19
CA LYS A 178 10.41 16.44 0.80
C LYS A 178 11.57 16.16 1.76
N GLU A 179 11.32 16.24 3.06
CA GLU A 179 12.29 15.87 4.10
C GLU A 179 12.76 14.41 3.93
N LEU A 180 11.81 13.47 3.83
CA LEU A 180 12.12 12.04 3.65
C LEU A 180 12.96 11.80 2.39
N ILE A 181 12.54 12.36 1.25
CA ILE A 181 13.20 12.17 -0.05
C ILE A 181 14.62 12.72 -0.01
N THR A 182 14.78 13.94 0.47
CA THR A 182 16.08 14.63 0.46
C THR A 182 17.11 13.94 1.36
N GLU A 183 16.68 13.40 2.50
CA GLU A 183 17.59 12.89 3.51
C GLU A 183 17.80 11.36 3.44
N ASN A 184 16.84 10.63 2.87
CA ASN A 184 16.79 9.20 3.11
C ASN A 184 16.53 8.33 1.86
N VAL A 185 15.91 8.87 0.79
CA VAL A 185 15.47 8.06 -0.36
C VAL A 185 16.55 7.99 -1.42
N ASP A 186 16.87 6.78 -1.86
CA ASP A 186 17.79 6.52 -2.97
C ASP A 186 17.06 6.42 -4.32
N ILE A 187 15.80 5.94 -4.31
CA ILE A 187 14.99 5.68 -5.51
C ILE A 187 13.59 6.22 -5.29
N LEU A 188 13.20 7.22 -6.06
CA LEU A 188 11.84 7.77 -6.02
C LEU A 188 11.02 7.24 -7.19
N PHE A 189 9.81 6.77 -6.90
CA PHE A 189 8.79 6.44 -7.89
C PHE A 189 7.68 7.49 -7.83
N ALA A 190 7.43 8.10 -8.96
CA ALA A 190 6.38 9.10 -9.11
C ALA A 190 5.95 9.20 -10.57
N ASN A 191 4.70 9.55 -10.82
CA ASN A 191 4.26 9.94 -12.14
C ASN A 191 4.50 11.46 -12.38
N GLU A 192 4.19 11.93 -13.58
CA GLU A 192 4.40 13.33 -13.97
C GLU A 192 3.64 14.31 -13.07
N ASP A 193 2.36 14.01 -12.78
CA ASP A 193 1.52 14.89 -11.98
C ASP A 193 1.96 14.94 -10.51
N GLU A 194 2.40 13.80 -9.97
CA GLU A 194 2.97 13.73 -8.62
C GLU A 194 4.27 14.54 -8.51
N ILE A 195 5.16 14.51 -9.52
CA ILE A 195 6.39 15.30 -9.55
C ILE A 195 6.06 16.80 -9.62
N LYS A 196 5.15 17.21 -10.49
CA LYS A 196 4.70 18.60 -10.60
C LYS A 196 4.11 19.10 -9.27
N ALA A 197 3.25 18.30 -8.65
CA ALA A 197 2.67 18.64 -7.35
C ALA A 197 3.73 18.72 -6.25
N MET A 198 4.70 17.81 -6.25
CA MET A 198 5.79 17.78 -5.27
C MET A 198 6.68 19.02 -5.38
N ALA A 199 7.04 19.41 -6.60
CA ALA A 199 7.88 20.57 -6.90
C ALA A 199 7.10 21.90 -6.94
N GLN A 200 5.77 21.86 -6.91
CA GLN A 200 4.89 23.03 -7.06
C GLN A 200 5.13 23.81 -8.37
N THR A 201 5.26 23.08 -9.47
CA THR A 201 5.45 23.63 -10.82
C THR A 201 4.49 22.99 -11.81
N GLU A 202 4.22 23.68 -12.93
CA GLU A 202 3.45 23.14 -14.06
C GLU A 202 4.36 22.40 -15.06
N SER A 203 5.68 22.58 -14.97
CA SER A 203 6.66 21.97 -15.87
C SER A 203 7.28 20.72 -15.24
N PHE A 204 7.19 19.60 -15.94
CA PHE A 204 7.81 18.35 -15.50
C PHE A 204 9.35 18.48 -15.45
N GLU A 205 9.95 19.16 -16.42
CA GLU A 205 11.39 19.39 -16.48
C GLU A 205 11.93 20.22 -15.31
N GLU A 206 11.11 21.17 -14.81
CA GLU A 206 11.47 21.96 -13.62
C GLU A 206 11.26 21.17 -12.32
N GLY A 207 10.44 20.14 -12.37
CA GLY A 207 10.14 19.27 -11.23
C GLY A 207 11.21 18.20 -10.98
N LEU A 208 12.03 17.90 -11.97
CA LEU A 208 13.12 16.92 -11.88
C LEU A 208 14.40 17.55 -11.29
#